data_2b0681ed8451354064e7d875d91beaa5
#
_entry.id   2b0681ed8451354064e7d875d91beaa5
#
_cell.length_a   1.000
_cell.length_b   1.000
_cell.length_c   1.000
_cell.angle_alpha   90.00
_cell.angle_beta   90.00
_cell.angle_gamma   90.00
#
_symmetry.space_group_name_H-M   'P 1'
#
loop_
_entity.id
_entity.type
_entity.pdbx_description
1 polymer ?
#
loop_
_entity_poly.entity_id
_entity_poly.type
_entity_poly.pdbx_seq_one_letter_code
_entity_poly.pdbx_strand_id
1 'polypeptide(L)'
;MTAKHLLGPFVALVALGCLVTQPISAQGSKWWQSEQYRRDLGLSTEQSRRLEEIFQAAVPTLKAQKKALDLAEAEFERLMEHGDDGSVMDQVERVESARAELNKSHTMMMLRMKRVLTPDQWARFTALHQAAERERSRSSGRGGGTK
;
A
#
# COMPACT_ATOMS: atom_id res chain seq x y z
N MET A 1 -40.61 -20.52 -37.71
CA MET A 1 -40.53 -20.89 -36.30
C MET A 1 -39.17 -20.44 -35.76
N THR A 2 -39.16 -19.37 -35.06
CA THR A 2 -37.97 -18.57 -34.67
C THR A 2 -37.51 -18.99 -33.26
N ALA A 3 -36.38 -19.68 -33.16
CA ALA A 3 -35.72 -19.92 -31.92
C ALA A 3 -34.79 -18.72 -31.58
N LYS A 4 -35.21 -17.90 -30.62
CA LYS A 4 -34.43 -16.82 -30.05
C LYS A 4 -33.40 -17.41 -29.08
N HIS A 5 -32.14 -17.40 -29.47
CA HIS A 5 -31.02 -17.66 -28.57
C HIS A 5 -30.81 -16.47 -27.64
N LEU A 6 -31.25 -16.64 -26.39
CA LEU A 6 -30.86 -15.79 -25.27
C LEU A 6 -29.47 -16.21 -24.81
N LEU A 7 -28.43 -15.60 -25.36
CA LEU A 7 -27.11 -15.59 -24.73
C LEU A 7 -27.11 -14.44 -23.73
N GLY A 8 -27.31 -14.78 -22.48
CA GLY A 8 -27.03 -13.89 -21.38
C GLY A 8 -25.50 -13.72 -21.22
N PRO A 9 -25.02 -12.50 -20.98
CA PRO A 9 -23.61 -12.30 -20.69
C PRO A 9 -23.31 -12.84 -19.30
N PHE A 10 -22.66 -13.98 -19.23
CA PHE A 10 -21.96 -14.41 -18.03
C PHE A 10 -20.76 -13.48 -17.83
N VAL A 11 -21.00 -12.32 -17.25
CA VAL A 11 -19.92 -11.55 -16.63
C VAL A 11 -19.56 -12.30 -15.36
N ALA A 12 -18.63 -13.22 -15.48
CA ALA A 12 -17.95 -13.80 -14.32
C ALA A 12 -17.17 -12.68 -13.67
N LEU A 13 -17.76 -12.11 -12.62
CA LEU A 13 -17.13 -11.18 -11.71
C LEU A 13 -16.07 -11.97 -10.93
N VAL A 14 -14.89 -12.10 -11.51
CA VAL A 14 -13.70 -12.47 -10.73
C VAL A 14 -13.41 -11.24 -9.87
N ALA A 15 -14.04 -11.22 -8.70
CA ALA A 15 -13.63 -10.39 -7.60
C ALA A 15 -12.28 -10.91 -7.09
N LEU A 16 -11.24 -10.73 -7.93
CA LEU A 16 -9.88 -10.82 -7.49
C LEU A 16 -9.72 -9.65 -6.52
N GLY A 17 -9.63 -10.00 -5.23
CA GLY A 17 -9.50 -9.02 -4.16
C GLY A 17 -8.42 -8.02 -4.54
N CYS A 18 -8.85 -6.84 -4.96
CA CYS A 18 -8.01 -5.66 -4.98
C CYS A 18 -7.56 -5.44 -3.53
N LEU A 19 -6.43 -6.04 -3.17
CA LEU A 19 -5.58 -5.47 -2.15
C LEU A 19 -5.28 -4.07 -2.71
N VAL A 20 -6.12 -3.12 -2.28
CA VAL A 20 -5.94 -1.71 -2.57
C VAL A 20 -4.54 -1.39 -2.08
N THR A 21 -3.57 -1.45 -2.99
CA THR A 21 -2.28 -0.82 -2.79
C THR A 21 -2.59 0.66 -2.73
N GLN A 22 -2.87 1.11 -1.50
CA GLN A 22 -3.03 2.52 -1.21
C GLN A 22 -1.79 3.20 -1.80
N PRO A 23 -1.92 4.22 -2.66
CA PRO A 23 -0.76 4.98 -3.05
C PRO A 23 -0.08 5.39 -1.75
N ILE A 24 1.21 5.11 -1.63
CA ILE A 24 2.03 5.67 -0.57
C ILE A 24 2.03 7.17 -0.86
N SER A 25 0.97 7.84 -0.42
CA SER A 25 0.89 9.29 -0.49
C SER A 25 2.02 9.78 0.36
N ALA A 26 3.03 10.35 -0.27
CA ALA A 26 4.20 10.88 0.40
C ALA A 26 3.83 11.89 1.51
N GLN A 27 2.63 12.45 1.45
CA GLN A 27 2.08 13.32 2.49
C GLN A 27 1.48 12.59 3.69
N GLY A 28 0.98 11.34 3.53
CA GLY A 28 0.45 10.54 4.64
C GLY A 28 1.52 9.77 5.41
N SER A 29 2.74 9.69 4.91
CA SER A 29 3.81 8.89 5.51
C SER A 29 4.70 9.66 6.51
N LYS A 30 4.69 11.00 6.49
CA LYS A 30 5.52 11.84 7.37
C LYS A 30 4.80 12.26 8.65
N TRP A 31 4.26 11.30 9.37
CA TRP A 31 3.54 11.53 10.61
C TRP A 31 4.36 12.29 11.66
N TRP A 32 5.68 12.11 11.69
CA TRP A 32 6.59 12.82 12.62
C TRP A 32 6.71 14.32 12.36
N GLN A 33 6.22 14.81 11.23
CA GLN A 33 6.14 16.25 10.91
C GLN A 33 4.79 16.84 11.32
N SER A 34 3.77 16.02 11.56
CA SER A 34 2.46 16.46 12.03
C SER A 34 2.56 16.99 13.44
N GLU A 35 2.04 18.19 13.69
CA GLU A 35 2.01 18.77 15.03
C GLU A 35 1.20 17.92 16.01
N GLN A 36 0.13 17.28 15.55
CA GLN A 36 -0.68 16.39 16.35
C GLN A 36 0.16 15.20 16.83
N TYR A 37 0.80 14.47 15.92
CA TYR A 37 1.62 13.32 16.30
C TYR A 37 2.81 13.73 17.17
N ARG A 38 3.44 14.87 16.89
CA ARG A 38 4.55 15.37 17.71
C ARG A 38 4.12 15.64 19.14
N ARG A 39 2.96 16.23 19.36
CA ARG A 39 2.39 16.48 20.70
C ARG A 39 1.96 15.18 21.36
N ASP A 40 1.18 14.37 20.69
CA ASP A 40 0.58 13.15 21.25
C ASP A 40 1.63 12.11 21.65
N LEU A 41 2.74 12.05 20.91
CA LEU A 41 3.87 11.17 21.20
C LEU A 41 4.94 11.81 22.07
N GLY A 42 4.92 13.12 22.25
CA GLY A 42 5.98 13.84 22.95
C GLY A 42 7.34 13.70 22.24
N LEU A 43 7.35 13.82 20.89
CA LEU A 43 8.59 13.69 20.11
C LEU A 43 9.54 14.85 20.39
N SER A 44 10.79 14.53 20.69
CA SER A 44 11.86 15.53 20.74
C SER A 44 12.22 15.99 19.30
N THR A 45 12.85 17.17 19.23
CA THR A 45 13.40 17.67 17.96
C THR A 45 14.41 16.71 17.34
N GLU A 46 15.24 16.10 18.19
CA GLU A 46 16.24 15.12 17.77
C GLU A 46 15.59 13.85 17.23
N GLN A 47 14.53 13.34 17.87
CA GLN A 47 13.78 12.20 17.35
C GLN A 47 13.15 12.51 16.00
N SER A 48 12.54 13.67 15.86
CA SER A 48 11.93 14.10 14.57
C SER A 48 12.97 14.19 13.46
N ARG A 49 14.16 14.71 13.76
CA ARG A 49 15.29 14.79 12.81
C ARG A 49 15.75 13.39 12.38
N ARG A 50 15.94 12.47 13.33
CA ARG A 50 16.34 11.08 13.04
C ARG A 50 15.31 10.33 12.21
N LEU A 51 14.03 10.51 12.49
CA LEU A 51 12.94 9.92 11.70
C LEU A 51 12.97 10.42 10.25
N GLU A 52 13.20 11.72 10.05
CA GLU A 52 13.36 12.31 8.71
C GLU A 52 14.57 11.73 7.97
N GLU A 53 15.71 11.60 8.62
CA GLU A 53 16.91 11.01 8.03
C GLU A 53 16.69 9.56 7.58
N ILE A 54 16.05 8.74 8.42
CA ILE A 54 15.71 7.35 8.07
C ILE A 54 14.79 7.30 6.85
N PHE A 55 13.79 8.17 6.82
CA PHE A 55 12.87 8.27 5.70
C PHE A 55 13.59 8.67 4.41
N GLN A 56 14.35 9.76 4.44
CA GLN A 56 15.06 10.25 3.27
C GLN A 56 16.06 9.23 2.71
N ALA A 57 16.73 8.48 3.59
CA ALA A 57 17.61 7.39 3.17
C ALA A 57 16.87 6.22 2.49
N ALA A 58 15.62 5.96 2.86
CA ALA A 58 14.82 4.88 2.29
C ALA A 58 14.11 5.26 0.98
N VAL A 59 13.77 6.54 0.80
CA VAL A 59 12.94 7.03 -0.34
C VAL A 59 13.45 6.61 -1.71
N PRO A 60 14.75 6.72 -2.06
CA PRO A 60 15.22 6.33 -3.39
C PRO A 60 14.93 4.86 -3.70
N THR A 61 15.23 3.97 -2.75
CA THR A 61 14.98 2.53 -2.89
C THR A 61 13.49 2.22 -3.01
N LEU A 62 12.66 2.80 -2.14
CA LEU A 62 11.21 2.60 -2.17
C LEU A 62 10.60 3.08 -3.49
N LYS A 63 11.04 4.23 -4.01
CA LYS A 63 10.58 4.75 -5.31
C LYS A 63 10.98 3.82 -6.46
N ALA A 64 12.21 3.33 -6.48
CA ALA A 64 12.70 2.42 -7.51
C ALA A 64 11.92 1.10 -7.49
N GLN A 65 11.70 0.53 -6.30
CA GLN A 65 10.95 -0.71 -6.14
C GLN A 65 9.45 -0.54 -6.47
N LYS A 66 8.84 0.59 -6.10
CA LYS A 66 7.46 0.90 -6.50
C LYS A 66 7.33 0.98 -8.01
N LYS A 67 8.26 1.65 -8.69
CA LYS A 67 8.30 1.71 -10.16
C LYS A 67 8.47 0.33 -10.79
N ALA A 68 9.32 -0.52 -10.22
CA ALA A 68 9.51 -1.88 -10.70
C ALA A 68 8.23 -2.72 -10.55
N LEU A 69 7.52 -2.58 -9.43
CA LEU A 69 6.22 -3.22 -9.22
C LEU A 69 5.19 -2.73 -10.23
N ASP A 70 5.06 -1.42 -10.42
CA ASP A 70 4.10 -0.84 -11.37
C ASP A 70 4.33 -1.34 -12.80
N LEU A 71 5.60 -1.47 -13.22
CA LEU A 71 5.95 -2.02 -14.53
C LEU A 71 5.60 -3.52 -14.64
N ALA A 72 5.83 -4.28 -13.58
CA ALA A 72 5.50 -5.69 -13.55
C ALA A 72 3.99 -5.93 -13.58
N GLU A 73 3.20 -5.11 -12.85
CA GLU A 73 1.74 -5.14 -12.86
C GLU A 73 1.17 -4.76 -14.24
N ALA A 74 1.70 -3.71 -14.88
CA ALA A 74 1.29 -3.30 -16.22
C ALA A 74 1.56 -4.39 -17.27
N GLU A 75 2.70 -5.08 -17.19
CA GLU A 75 3.01 -6.20 -18.07
C GLU A 75 2.11 -7.41 -17.79
N PHE A 76 1.76 -7.65 -16.53
CA PHE A 76 0.79 -8.68 -16.17
C PHE A 76 -0.57 -8.42 -16.83
N GLU A 77 -1.09 -7.20 -16.74
CA GLU A 77 -2.35 -6.80 -17.38
C GLU A 77 -2.30 -7.03 -18.90
N ARG A 78 -1.20 -6.65 -19.56
CA ARG A 78 -1.01 -6.88 -20.99
C ARG A 78 -1.01 -8.38 -21.36
N LEU A 79 -0.35 -9.22 -20.56
CA LEU A 79 -0.28 -10.65 -20.78
C LEU A 79 -1.62 -11.34 -20.51
N MET A 80 -2.42 -10.84 -19.59
CA MET A 80 -3.78 -11.36 -19.36
C MET A 80 -4.68 -11.20 -20.59
N GLU A 81 -4.44 -10.20 -21.42
CA GLU A 81 -5.21 -9.99 -22.66
C GLU A 81 -4.70 -10.84 -23.83
N HIS A 82 -3.39 -11.05 -23.94
CA HIS A 82 -2.77 -11.56 -25.16
C HIS A 82 -1.69 -12.63 -24.93
N GLY A 83 -1.41 -13.02 -23.68
CA GLY A 83 -0.38 -13.99 -23.33
C GLY A 83 -0.89 -15.44 -23.31
N ASP A 84 0.03 -16.38 -23.31
CA ASP A 84 -0.23 -17.77 -22.96
C ASP A 84 -0.13 -17.99 -21.45
N ASP A 85 -0.68 -19.11 -20.98
CA ASP A 85 -0.74 -19.44 -19.54
C ASP A 85 0.65 -19.44 -18.87
N GLY A 86 1.68 -19.93 -19.58
CA GLY A 86 3.04 -19.97 -19.04
C GLY A 86 3.61 -18.58 -18.83
N SER A 87 3.50 -17.72 -19.85
CA SER A 87 3.95 -16.32 -19.77
C SER A 87 3.22 -15.53 -18.68
N VAL A 88 1.92 -15.77 -18.50
CA VAL A 88 1.12 -15.16 -17.43
C VAL A 88 1.63 -15.60 -16.07
N MET A 89 1.86 -16.90 -15.86
CA MET A 89 2.34 -17.42 -14.57
C MET A 89 3.76 -16.94 -14.23
N ASP A 90 4.67 -16.89 -15.20
CA ASP A 90 5.99 -16.31 -15.02
C ASP A 90 5.91 -14.82 -14.60
N GLN A 91 4.95 -14.10 -15.16
CA GLN A 91 4.77 -12.70 -14.79
C GLN A 91 4.15 -12.53 -13.39
N VAL A 92 3.27 -13.43 -12.96
CA VAL A 92 2.79 -13.47 -11.57
C VAL A 92 3.95 -13.55 -10.59
N GLU A 93 4.91 -14.43 -10.83
CA GLU A 93 6.08 -14.57 -9.97
C GLU A 93 6.92 -13.28 -9.90
N ARG A 94 7.05 -12.57 -11.02
CA ARG A 94 7.74 -11.27 -11.06
C ARG A 94 7.01 -10.20 -10.27
N VAL A 95 5.69 -10.12 -10.39
CA VAL A 95 4.85 -9.18 -9.61
C VAL A 95 4.99 -9.46 -8.11
N GLU A 96 4.87 -10.73 -7.71
CA GLU A 96 4.97 -11.11 -6.29
C GLU A 96 6.38 -10.85 -5.74
N SER A 97 7.43 -11.14 -6.52
CA SER A 97 8.81 -10.83 -6.14
C SER A 97 9.02 -9.32 -5.94
N ALA A 98 8.57 -8.48 -6.89
CA ALA A 98 8.69 -7.03 -6.79
C ALA A 98 7.91 -6.48 -5.58
N ARG A 99 6.71 -7.02 -5.32
CA ARG A 99 5.89 -6.67 -4.15
C ARG A 99 6.57 -7.05 -2.84
N ALA A 100 7.16 -8.24 -2.77
CA ALA A 100 7.90 -8.70 -1.60
C ALA A 100 9.11 -7.82 -1.29
N GLU A 101 9.88 -7.40 -2.29
CA GLU A 101 11.03 -6.51 -2.09
C GLU A 101 10.62 -5.12 -1.61
N LEU A 102 9.55 -4.55 -2.18
CA LEU A 102 9.00 -3.27 -1.71
C LEU A 102 8.53 -3.36 -0.25
N ASN A 103 7.79 -4.41 0.09
CA ASN A 103 7.29 -4.62 1.45
C ASN A 103 8.44 -4.82 2.46
N LYS A 104 9.49 -5.56 2.08
CA LYS A 104 10.68 -5.77 2.90
C LYS A 104 11.41 -4.45 3.19
N SER A 105 11.63 -3.62 2.17
CA SER A 105 12.29 -2.32 2.34
C SER A 105 11.45 -1.37 3.20
N HIS A 106 10.14 -1.35 3.00
CA HIS A 106 9.22 -0.57 3.83
C HIS A 106 9.26 -1.04 5.30
N THR A 107 9.21 -2.35 5.53
CA THR A 107 9.29 -2.93 6.89
C THR A 107 10.62 -2.58 7.56
N MET A 108 11.73 -2.64 6.83
CA MET A 108 13.04 -2.26 7.37
C MET A 108 13.11 -0.78 7.75
N MET A 109 12.53 0.10 6.94
CA MET A 109 12.40 1.52 7.29
C MET A 109 11.59 1.69 8.58
N MET A 110 10.43 1.05 8.69
CA MET A 110 9.57 1.12 9.89
C MET A 110 10.26 0.57 11.14
N LEU A 111 11.02 -0.52 11.03
CA LEU A 111 11.80 -1.06 12.14
C LEU A 111 12.89 -0.08 12.62
N ARG A 112 13.55 0.62 11.69
CA ARG A 112 14.52 1.65 12.05
C ARG A 112 13.86 2.84 12.75
N MET A 113 12.70 3.30 12.26
CA MET A 113 11.91 4.35 12.88
C MET A 113 11.43 3.96 14.30
N LYS A 114 10.95 2.72 14.45
CA LYS A 114 10.56 2.19 15.77
C LYS A 114 11.68 2.30 16.80
N ARG A 115 12.94 2.06 16.41
CA ARG A 115 14.10 2.13 17.30
C ARG A 115 14.44 3.56 17.78
N VAL A 116 13.94 4.58 17.12
CA VAL A 116 14.06 5.98 17.54
C VAL A 116 13.08 6.33 18.65
N LEU A 117 11.97 5.61 18.73
CA LEU A 117 10.89 5.82 19.70
C LEU A 117 11.15 5.02 20.98
N THR A 118 10.69 5.57 22.11
CA THR A 118 10.59 4.78 23.36
C THR A 118 9.45 3.75 23.25
N PRO A 119 9.43 2.71 24.11
CA PRO A 119 8.32 1.75 24.13
C PRO A 119 6.95 2.42 24.29
N ASP A 120 6.83 3.42 25.15
CA ASP A 120 5.59 4.16 25.37
C ASP A 120 5.17 4.99 24.15
N GLN A 121 6.12 5.66 23.52
CA GLN A 121 5.88 6.39 22.27
C GLN A 121 5.42 5.45 21.16
N TRP A 122 6.03 4.28 21.06
CA TRP A 122 5.63 3.28 20.07
C TRP A 122 4.22 2.75 20.31
N ALA A 123 3.86 2.46 21.57
CA ALA A 123 2.51 2.04 21.93
C ALA A 123 1.45 3.09 21.55
N ARG A 124 1.72 4.37 21.87
CA ARG A 124 0.85 5.49 21.48
C ARG A 124 0.76 5.66 19.96
N PHE A 125 1.88 5.58 19.26
CA PHE A 125 1.90 5.63 17.78
C PHE A 125 1.03 4.55 17.18
N THR A 126 1.14 3.31 17.66
CA THR A 126 0.34 2.18 17.17
C THR A 126 -1.16 2.41 17.38
N ALA A 127 -1.53 2.91 18.57
CA ALA A 127 -2.93 3.23 18.87
C ALA A 127 -3.49 4.34 17.97
N LEU A 128 -2.74 5.43 17.77
CA LEU A 128 -3.12 6.53 16.87
C LEU A 128 -3.26 6.07 15.42
N HIS A 129 -2.31 5.27 14.96
CA HIS A 129 -2.33 4.75 13.59
C HIS A 129 -3.54 3.84 13.34
N GLN A 130 -3.83 2.93 14.26
CA GLN A 130 -5.01 2.06 14.18
C GLN A 130 -6.33 2.85 14.23
N ALA A 131 -6.40 3.91 15.03
CA ALA A 131 -7.57 4.77 15.09
C ALA A 131 -7.79 5.49 13.74
N ALA A 132 -6.72 6.03 13.15
CA ALA A 132 -6.78 6.69 11.85
C ALA A 132 -7.18 5.72 10.71
N GLU A 133 -6.70 4.49 10.72
CA GLU A 133 -7.08 3.46 9.75
C GLU A 133 -8.56 3.07 9.86
N ARG A 134 -9.07 2.91 11.09
CA ARG A 134 -10.50 2.63 11.33
C ARG A 134 -11.38 3.76 10.80
N GLU A 135 -10.98 5.01 10.99
CA GLU A 135 -11.75 6.16 10.50
C GLU A 135 -11.75 6.24 8.97
N ARG A 136 -10.62 5.99 8.32
CA ARG A 136 -10.54 5.88 6.84
C ARG A 136 -11.45 4.79 6.30
N SER A 137 -11.45 3.61 6.92
CA SER A 137 -12.31 2.49 6.52
C SER A 137 -13.80 2.82 6.66
N ARG A 138 -14.19 3.56 7.71
CA ARG A 138 -15.57 4.02 7.90
C ARG A 138 -15.99 5.05 6.85
N SER A 139 -15.10 5.99 6.51
CA SER A 139 -15.39 7.02 5.51
C SER A 139 -15.52 6.44 4.10
N SER A 140 -14.70 5.45 3.76
CA SER A 140 -14.79 4.74 2.47
C SER A 140 -16.07 3.90 2.33
N GLY A 141 -16.56 3.29 3.42
CA GLY A 141 -17.79 2.50 3.41
C GLY A 141 -19.07 3.35 3.30
N ARG A 142 -19.01 4.63 3.62
CA ARG A 142 -20.18 5.53 3.60
C ARG A 142 -20.47 6.15 2.23
N GLY A 143 -19.50 6.06 1.28
CA GLY A 143 -19.63 6.59 -0.09
C GLY A 143 -20.32 5.66 -1.09
N GLY A 144 -20.65 4.42 -0.72
CA GLY A 144 -21.22 3.39 -1.60
C GLY A 144 -22.74 3.22 -1.57
N GLY A 145 -23.47 4.09 -0.91
CA GLY A 145 -24.92 3.94 -0.69
C GLY A 145 -25.76 5.10 -1.20
N THR A 146 -25.78 5.35 -2.52
CA THR A 146 -26.88 6.10 -3.14
C THR A 146 -27.03 5.74 -4.61
N LYS A 147 -28.07 4.96 -4.85
CA LYS A 147 -28.81 4.58 -6.07
C LYS A 147 -28.40 3.29 -6.74
#